data_91e7262a71279841989193ea96353417
#
_entry.id   91e7262a71279841989193ea96353417
#
_cell.length_a   1.000
_cell.length_b   1.000
_cell.length_c   1.000
_cell.angle_alpha   90.00
_cell.angle_beta   90.00
_cell.angle_gamma   90.00
#
_symmetry.space_group_name_H-M   'P 1'
#
loop_
_entity.id
_entity.type
_entity.pdbx_description
1 polymer ?
#
loop_
_entity_poly.entity_id
_entity_poly.type
_entity_poly.pdbx_seq_one_letter_code
_entity_poly.pdbx_strand_id
1 'polypeptide(L)'
;MEFDLLSYTVFSVAAFLGGFIDAIAGGGGLITLPAIMAMGVPPHLALGTNKLQGVFGSFTATLNFTKKGLINYKECFIGIVFTFIGALIGAMLILFLNANFLKIIIPFLLIAIFIYTLFMPKIGESDRAAKMNERLFYVIFGLMLGFYDGFFGPGAGSFWMFAMVALIGLNLKKAVAHTKALNFTSNIVALGVFMAGGQILWLVGFLMAVGQILGAYFGSNLVIKKEVKFIRTMFLIVVAATICKLLFDYFKA
;
A
#
# COMPACT_ATOMS: atom_id res chain seq x y z
N MET A 1 15.75 20.78 -0.25
CA MET A 1 15.25 20.62 1.13
C MET A 1 16.36 19.94 1.90
N GLU A 2 16.80 20.55 2.96
CA GLU A 2 17.72 19.95 3.93
C GLU A 2 16.91 19.44 5.11
N PHE A 3 17.21 18.24 5.55
CA PHE A 3 16.56 17.58 6.68
C PHE A 3 17.60 17.35 7.78
N ASP A 4 17.20 17.49 9.02
CA ASP A 4 18.04 17.18 10.17
C ASP A 4 18.08 15.68 10.47
N LEU A 5 18.94 15.25 11.39
CA LEU A 5 19.10 13.85 11.78
C LEU A 5 17.79 13.25 12.34
N LEU A 6 16.99 14.06 13.03
CA LEU A 6 15.70 13.63 13.58
C LEU A 6 14.74 13.27 12.44
N SER A 7 14.65 14.11 11.41
CA SER A 7 13.81 13.84 10.23
C SER A 7 14.20 12.53 9.52
N TYR A 8 15.51 12.30 9.32
CA TYR A 8 15.98 11.04 8.72
C TYR A 8 15.65 9.82 9.59
N THR A 9 15.72 9.96 10.91
CA THR A 9 15.33 8.89 11.83
C THR A 9 13.84 8.61 11.73
N VAL A 10 12.99 9.64 11.71
CA VAL A 10 11.54 9.50 11.53
C VAL A 10 11.20 8.81 10.20
N PHE A 11 11.83 9.22 9.09
CA PHE A 11 11.65 8.58 7.79
C PHE A 11 12.00 7.08 7.83
N SER A 12 13.12 6.72 8.44
CA SER A 12 13.60 5.33 8.50
C SER A 12 12.70 4.46 9.35
N VAL A 13 12.28 4.93 10.52
CA VAL A 13 11.37 4.21 11.43
C VAL A 13 9.99 4.08 10.79
N ALA A 14 9.44 5.17 10.22
CA ALA A 14 8.15 5.14 9.55
C ALA A 14 8.16 4.17 8.35
N ALA A 15 9.28 4.11 7.60
CA ALA A 15 9.43 3.20 6.48
C ALA A 15 9.51 1.73 6.94
N PHE A 16 10.24 1.43 8.01
CA PHE A 16 10.29 0.08 8.57
C PHE A 16 8.90 -0.39 9.04
N LEU A 17 8.22 0.44 9.84
CA LEU A 17 6.87 0.14 10.32
C LEU A 17 5.88 0.05 9.16
N GLY A 18 5.97 0.98 8.20
CA GLY A 18 5.16 0.98 6.98
C GLY A 18 5.34 -0.30 6.18
N GLY A 19 6.58 -0.72 5.91
CA GLY A 19 6.88 -1.96 5.19
C GLY A 19 6.40 -3.22 5.90
N PHE A 20 6.61 -3.28 7.22
CA PHE A 20 6.15 -4.39 8.04
C PHE A 20 4.61 -4.53 7.99
N ILE A 21 3.92 -3.42 8.21
CA ILE A 21 2.46 -3.36 8.20
C ILE A 21 1.91 -3.59 6.80
N ASP A 22 2.53 -3.00 5.79
CA ASP A 22 2.13 -3.17 4.40
C ASP A 22 2.19 -4.64 3.97
N ALA A 23 3.23 -5.36 4.35
CA ALA A 23 3.38 -6.78 4.04
C ALA A 23 2.32 -7.66 4.70
N ILE A 24 1.73 -7.23 5.81
CA ILE A 24 0.70 -7.98 6.55
C ILE A 24 -0.70 -7.55 6.13
N ALA A 25 -0.91 -6.24 6.00
CA ALA A 25 -2.24 -5.62 5.99
C ALA A 25 -2.49 -4.69 4.78
N GLY A 26 -1.46 -4.37 3.99
CA GLY A 26 -1.61 -3.50 2.82
C GLY A 26 -1.83 -2.01 3.13
N GLY A 27 -1.49 -1.56 4.33
CA GLY A 27 -1.73 -0.19 4.81
C GLY A 27 -0.47 0.65 5.05
N GLY A 28 0.71 0.27 4.55
CA GLY A 28 1.97 0.95 4.84
C GLY A 28 1.99 2.43 4.49
N GLY A 29 1.36 2.80 3.38
CA GLY A 29 1.23 4.19 2.95
C GLY A 29 0.45 5.08 3.93
N LEU A 30 -0.40 4.50 4.78
CA LEU A 30 -1.12 5.23 5.84
C LEU A 30 -0.18 5.72 6.96
N ILE A 31 1.02 5.16 7.04
CA ILE A 31 2.06 5.56 8.00
C ILE A 31 3.11 6.42 7.30
N THR A 32 3.60 5.96 6.15
CA THR A 32 4.75 6.59 5.49
C THR A 32 4.40 7.93 4.86
N LEU A 33 3.23 8.05 4.19
CA LEU A 33 2.85 9.31 3.56
C LEU A 33 2.63 10.44 4.57
N PRO A 34 1.85 10.28 5.67
CA PRO A 34 1.77 11.29 6.71
C PRO A 34 3.12 11.63 7.35
N ALA A 35 4.00 10.64 7.56
CA ALA A 35 5.33 10.88 8.11
C ALA A 35 6.18 11.78 7.19
N ILE A 36 6.13 11.55 5.87
CA ILE A 36 6.82 12.40 4.89
C ILE A 36 6.23 13.81 4.89
N MET A 37 4.89 13.94 4.87
CA MET A 37 4.21 15.23 4.84
C MET A 37 4.41 16.03 6.13
N ALA A 38 4.46 15.36 7.29
CA ALA A 38 4.72 15.99 8.59
C ALA A 38 6.10 16.67 8.68
N MET A 39 7.04 16.26 7.84
CA MET A 39 8.35 16.91 7.70
C MET A 39 8.34 18.07 6.70
N GLY A 40 7.16 18.58 6.32
CA GLY A 40 7.00 19.72 5.43
C GLY A 40 7.20 19.44 3.94
N VAL A 41 7.25 18.16 3.54
CA VAL A 41 7.41 17.79 2.12
C VAL A 41 6.10 18.08 1.35
N PRO A 42 6.17 18.81 0.22
CA PRO A 42 5.01 19.07 -0.63
C PRO A 42 4.31 17.77 -1.11
N PRO A 43 2.98 17.79 -1.31
CA PRO A 43 2.19 16.60 -1.61
C PRO A 43 2.70 15.75 -2.77
N HIS A 44 3.03 16.34 -3.93
CA HIS A 44 3.52 15.57 -5.08
C HIS A 44 4.86 14.89 -4.79
N LEU A 45 5.81 15.61 -4.16
CA LEU A 45 7.10 15.05 -3.75
C LEU A 45 6.92 13.96 -2.69
N ALA A 46 5.98 14.14 -1.75
CA ALA A 46 5.66 13.14 -0.75
C ALA A 46 5.07 11.85 -1.37
N LEU A 47 4.12 12.00 -2.32
CA LEU A 47 3.54 10.88 -3.04
C LEU A 47 4.59 10.13 -3.88
N GLY A 48 5.38 10.84 -4.69
CA GLY A 48 6.42 10.23 -5.51
C GLY A 48 7.50 9.53 -4.69
N THR A 49 7.94 10.16 -3.58
CA THR A 49 8.90 9.56 -2.64
C THR A 49 8.31 8.32 -1.95
N ASN A 50 7.02 8.36 -1.61
CA ASN A 50 6.30 7.21 -1.07
C ASN A 50 6.22 6.06 -2.08
N LYS A 51 6.04 6.34 -3.38
CA LYS A 51 6.08 5.31 -4.44
C LYS A 51 7.46 4.70 -4.59
N LEU A 52 8.53 5.50 -4.54
CA LEU A 52 9.90 5.00 -4.61
C LEU A 52 10.17 3.96 -3.52
N GLN A 53 9.95 4.29 -2.25
CA GLN A 53 10.16 3.35 -1.16
C GLN A 53 9.20 2.14 -1.23
N GLY A 54 7.94 2.37 -1.65
CA GLY A 54 6.90 1.36 -1.76
C GLY A 54 7.23 0.26 -2.80
N VAL A 55 7.94 0.59 -3.88
CA VAL A 55 8.45 -0.39 -4.86
C VAL A 55 9.33 -1.41 -4.15
N PHE A 56 10.29 -0.97 -3.34
CA PHE A 56 11.21 -1.89 -2.66
C PHE A 56 10.52 -2.78 -1.63
N GLY A 57 9.57 -2.23 -0.87
CA GLY A 57 8.79 -2.99 0.10
C GLY A 57 7.89 -4.04 -0.56
N SER A 58 7.08 -3.63 -1.55
CA SER A 58 6.18 -4.52 -2.27
C SER A 58 6.94 -5.58 -3.08
N PHE A 59 8.07 -5.22 -3.70
CA PHE A 59 8.95 -6.18 -4.37
C PHE A 59 9.50 -7.24 -3.41
N THR A 60 10.02 -6.82 -2.25
CA THR A 60 10.56 -7.72 -1.23
C THR A 60 9.49 -8.72 -0.75
N ALA A 61 8.31 -8.22 -0.41
CA ALA A 61 7.19 -9.09 0.00
C ALA A 61 6.75 -10.03 -1.14
N THR A 62 6.64 -9.52 -2.37
CA THR A 62 6.29 -10.33 -3.55
C THR A 62 7.29 -11.46 -3.77
N LEU A 63 8.60 -11.17 -3.75
CA LEU A 63 9.64 -12.19 -3.87
C LEU A 63 9.53 -13.26 -2.78
N ASN A 64 9.29 -12.83 -1.55
CA ASN A 64 9.18 -13.76 -0.42
C ASN A 64 7.97 -14.68 -0.55
N PHE A 65 6.81 -14.14 -0.93
CA PHE A 65 5.61 -14.93 -1.17
C PHE A 65 5.73 -15.84 -2.42
N THR A 66 6.39 -15.38 -3.48
CA THR A 66 6.67 -16.18 -4.67
C THR A 66 7.54 -17.40 -4.34
N LYS A 67 8.64 -17.20 -3.58
CA LYS A 67 9.52 -18.29 -3.13
C LYS A 67 8.79 -19.35 -2.28
N LYS A 68 7.65 -18.98 -1.68
CA LYS A 68 6.81 -19.88 -0.87
C LYS A 68 5.60 -20.43 -1.61
N GLY A 69 5.49 -20.18 -2.91
CA GLY A 69 4.39 -20.68 -3.75
C GLY A 69 3.01 -20.11 -3.41
N LEU A 70 2.96 -18.94 -2.75
CA LEU A 70 1.71 -18.30 -2.37
C LEU A 70 1.12 -17.40 -3.47
N ILE A 71 1.89 -17.11 -4.53
CA ILE A 71 1.44 -16.31 -5.67
C ILE A 71 1.33 -17.22 -6.88
N ASN A 72 0.12 -17.31 -7.44
CA ASN A 72 -0.10 -17.92 -8.74
C ASN A 72 -0.15 -16.82 -9.81
N TYR A 73 0.96 -16.62 -10.52
CA TYR A 73 1.05 -15.59 -11.55
C TYR A 73 0.10 -15.81 -12.73
N LYS A 74 -0.27 -17.06 -13.05
CA LYS A 74 -1.23 -17.35 -14.12
C LYS A 74 -2.62 -16.81 -13.76
N GLU A 75 -3.02 -16.92 -12.50
CA GLU A 75 -4.29 -16.39 -11.99
C GLU A 75 -4.28 -14.86 -11.95
N CYS A 76 -3.22 -14.24 -11.42
CA CYS A 76 -3.20 -12.78 -11.24
C CYS A 76 -2.65 -11.99 -12.44
N PHE A 77 -2.26 -12.64 -13.55
CA PHE A 77 -1.68 -11.97 -14.72
C PHE A 77 -2.61 -10.88 -15.31
N ILE A 78 -3.89 -11.21 -15.45
CA ILE A 78 -4.90 -10.24 -15.91
C ILE A 78 -4.97 -9.06 -14.94
N GLY A 79 -4.93 -9.34 -13.63
CA GLY A 79 -4.88 -8.30 -12.59
C GLY A 79 -3.66 -7.39 -12.74
N ILE A 80 -2.47 -7.96 -13.01
CA ILE A 80 -1.25 -7.19 -13.24
C ILE A 80 -1.42 -6.24 -14.43
N VAL A 81 -1.93 -6.74 -15.57
CA VAL A 81 -2.13 -5.93 -16.77
C VAL A 81 -3.11 -4.76 -16.52
N PHE A 82 -4.26 -5.04 -15.93
CA PHE A 82 -5.25 -3.99 -15.67
C PHE A 82 -4.85 -3.05 -14.53
N THR A 83 -4.11 -3.53 -13.54
CA THR A 83 -3.50 -2.68 -12.50
C THR A 83 -2.46 -1.74 -13.11
N PHE A 84 -1.65 -2.22 -14.05
CA PHE A 84 -0.72 -1.37 -14.80
C PHE A 84 -1.44 -0.21 -15.49
N ILE A 85 -2.50 -0.51 -16.25
CA ILE A 85 -3.28 0.49 -16.97
C ILE A 85 -3.92 1.48 -15.99
N GLY A 86 -4.60 0.98 -14.97
CA GLY A 86 -5.23 1.82 -13.96
C GLY A 86 -4.22 2.71 -13.24
N ALA A 87 -3.09 2.16 -12.79
CA ALA A 87 -2.06 2.91 -12.09
C ALA A 87 -1.41 4.00 -12.96
N LEU A 88 -1.21 3.73 -14.24
CA LEU A 88 -0.70 4.71 -15.19
C LEU A 88 -1.64 5.92 -15.29
N ILE A 89 -2.94 5.66 -15.50
CA ILE A 89 -3.95 6.72 -15.58
C ILE A 89 -4.03 7.51 -14.27
N GLY A 90 -4.08 6.81 -13.13
CA GLY A 90 -4.15 7.46 -11.82
C GLY A 90 -2.93 8.31 -11.50
N ALA A 91 -1.72 7.80 -11.75
CA ALA A 91 -0.48 8.53 -11.51
C ALA A 91 -0.30 9.73 -12.45
N MET A 92 -0.75 9.63 -13.71
CA MET A 92 -0.77 10.79 -14.59
C MET A 92 -1.75 11.85 -14.10
N LEU A 93 -2.96 11.45 -13.71
CA LEU A 93 -3.99 12.40 -13.27
C LEU A 93 -3.57 13.19 -12.03
N ILE A 94 -2.94 12.55 -11.03
CA ILE A 94 -2.54 13.23 -9.80
C ILE A 94 -1.50 14.34 -10.06
N LEU A 95 -0.64 14.19 -11.07
CA LEU A 95 0.37 15.21 -11.42
C LEU A 95 -0.24 16.48 -12.00
N PHE A 96 -1.44 16.42 -12.60
CA PHE A 96 -2.15 17.60 -13.11
C PHE A 96 -2.93 18.35 -12.02
N LEU A 97 -3.11 17.76 -10.84
CA LEU A 97 -3.85 18.41 -9.76
C LEU A 97 -2.98 19.45 -9.04
N ASN A 98 -3.64 20.51 -8.61
CA ASN A 98 -2.97 21.59 -7.87
C ASN A 98 -2.50 21.09 -6.48
N ALA A 99 -1.27 21.44 -6.09
CA ALA A 99 -0.69 21.06 -4.80
C ALA A 99 -1.51 21.52 -3.59
N ASN A 100 -2.17 22.71 -3.68
CA ASN A 100 -3.03 23.19 -2.60
C ASN A 100 -4.30 22.35 -2.46
N PHE A 101 -4.88 21.91 -3.58
CA PHE A 101 -6.00 20.94 -3.57
C PHE A 101 -5.57 19.62 -2.92
N LEU A 102 -4.38 19.12 -3.23
CA LEU A 102 -3.85 17.89 -2.64
C LEU A 102 -3.61 18.01 -1.13
N LYS A 103 -3.12 19.15 -0.65
CA LYS A 103 -2.97 19.38 0.80
C LYS A 103 -4.29 19.24 1.56
N ILE A 104 -5.39 19.61 0.94
CA ILE A 104 -6.73 19.51 1.53
C ILE A 104 -7.27 18.10 1.39
N ILE A 105 -7.23 17.52 0.19
CA ILE A 105 -7.92 16.26 -0.09
C ILE A 105 -7.23 15.03 0.53
N ILE A 106 -5.88 15.04 0.64
CA ILE A 106 -5.11 13.89 1.17
C ILE A 106 -5.53 13.51 2.59
N PRO A 107 -5.64 14.41 3.58
CA PRO A 107 -6.13 14.08 4.91
C PRO A 107 -7.54 13.46 4.90
N PHE A 108 -8.46 14.00 4.08
CA PHE A 108 -9.81 13.44 3.97
C PHE A 108 -9.81 12.03 3.38
N LEU A 109 -9.00 11.78 2.35
CA LEU A 109 -8.83 10.44 1.78
C LEU A 109 -8.25 9.47 2.82
N LEU A 110 -7.23 9.90 3.56
CA LEU A 110 -6.64 9.09 4.64
C LEU A 110 -7.68 8.73 5.70
N ILE A 111 -8.51 9.70 6.15
CA ILE A 111 -9.58 9.47 7.13
C ILE A 111 -10.64 8.54 6.56
N ALA A 112 -11.08 8.73 5.31
CA ALA A 112 -12.09 7.90 4.67
C ALA A 112 -11.66 6.43 4.55
N ILE A 113 -10.42 6.20 4.09
CA ILE A 113 -9.84 4.86 4.00
C ILE A 113 -9.74 4.20 5.36
N PHE A 114 -9.37 4.99 6.34
CA PHE A 114 -9.30 4.63 7.70
C PHE A 114 -10.64 4.13 8.25
N ILE A 115 -11.71 4.94 8.12
CA ILE A 115 -13.07 4.58 8.53
C ILE A 115 -13.50 3.30 7.81
N TYR A 116 -13.26 3.21 6.49
CA TYR A 116 -13.54 2.00 5.73
C TYR A 116 -12.84 0.76 6.32
N THR A 117 -11.56 0.89 6.67
CA THR A 117 -10.78 -0.22 7.22
C THR A 117 -11.29 -0.70 8.58
N LEU A 118 -11.86 0.22 9.39
CA LEU A 118 -12.52 -0.12 10.68
C LEU A 118 -13.70 -1.07 10.53
N PHE A 119 -14.51 -0.82 9.51
CA PHE A 119 -15.72 -1.60 9.28
C PHE A 119 -15.50 -2.87 8.47
N MET A 120 -14.24 -3.19 8.16
CA MET A 120 -13.90 -4.40 7.40
C MET A 120 -14.38 -5.67 8.11
N PRO A 121 -15.21 -6.52 7.46
CA PRO A 121 -15.75 -7.72 8.10
C PRO A 121 -14.66 -8.75 8.42
N LYS A 122 -15.02 -9.66 9.34
CA LYS A 122 -14.17 -10.80 9.75
C LYS A 122 -13.95 -11.76 8.58
N ILE A 123 -12.72 -11.82 8.00
CA ILE A 123 -12.46 -12.43 6.70
C ILE A 123 -11.48 -13.60 6.78
N GLY A 124 -11.83 -14.69 6.08
CA GLY A 124 -11.00 -15.63 5.31
C GLY A 124 -10.03 -16.53 6.04
N GLU A 125 -10.51 -17.48 6.87
CA GLU A 125 -9.66 -18.56 7.40
C GLU A 125 -9.35 -19.66 6.35
N SER A 126 -10.27 -19.88 5.41
CA SER A 126 -10.17 -20.89 4.35
C SER A 126 -10.63 -20.33 3.01
N ASP A 127 -10.21 -20.96 1.91
CA ASP A 127 -10.73 -20.65 0.58
C ASP A 127 -12.24 -20.96 0.54
N ARG A 128 -13.00 -20.12 -0.17
CA ARG A 128 -14.44 -20.22 -0.35
C ARG A 128 -14.80 -20.23 -1.84
N ALA A 129 -16.00 -20.66 -2.18
CA ALA A 129 -16.50 -20.52 -3.54
C ALA A 129 -16.49 -19.07 -4.00
N ALA A 130 -15.97 -18.82 -5.18
CA ALA A 130 -15.97 -17.51 -5.80
C ALA A 130 -17.39 -17.03 -6.05
N LYS A 131 -17.71 -15.78 -5.70
CA LYS A 131 -19.00 -15.12 -5.98
C LYS A 131 -18.96 -14.36 -7.31
N MET A 132 -17.80 -14.17 -7.88
CA MET A 132 -17.57 -13.43 -9.10
C MET A 132 -16.58 -14.19 -9.98
N ASN A 133 -16.74 -14.10 -11.29
CA ASN A 133 -15.76 -14.64 -12.23
C ASN A 133 -14.40 -13.97 -12.02
N GLU A 134 -13.35 -14.76 -11.86
CA GLU A 134 -12.02 -14.30 -11.51
C GLU A 134 -11.42 -13.34 -12.54
N ARG A 135 -11.62 -13.63 -13.85
CA ARG A 135 -11.14 -12.75 -14.93
C ARG A 135 -11.84 -11.40 -14.87
N LEU A 136 -13.18 -11.41 -14.71
CA LEU A 136 -13.96 -10.18 -14.60
C LEU A 136 -13.56 -9.38 -13.37
N PHE A 137 -13.30 -10.06 -12.24
CA PHE A 137 -12.79 -9.44 -11.03
C PHE A 137 -11.48 -8.68 -11.30
N TYR A 138 -10.49 -9.34 -11.88
CA TYR A 138 -9.19 -8.72 -12.14
C TYR A 138 -9.25 -7.58 -13.16
N VAL A 139 -10.17 -7.63 -14.12
CA VAL A 139 -10.39 -6.52 -15.06
C VAL A 139 -10.93 -5.29 -14.33
N ILE A 140 -12.03 -5.46 -13.60
CA ILE A 140 -12.71 -4.33 -12.93
C ILE A 140 -11.84 -3.78 -11.78
N PHE A 141 -11.45 -4.64 -10.86
CA PHE A 141 -10.68 -4.21 -9.70
C PHE A 141 -9.25 -3.84 -10.04
N GLY A 142 -8.67 -4.45 -11.09
CA GLY A 142 -7.37 -4.05 -11.64
C GLY A 142 -7.39 -2.60 -12.08
N LEU A 143 -8.37 -2.20 -12.89
CA LEU A 143 -8.52 -0.81 -13.30
C LEU A 143 -8.82 0.11 -12.13
N MET A 144 -9.81 -0.22 -11.30
CA MET A 144 -10.26 0.66 -10.22
C MET A 144 -9.21 0.83 -9.10
N LEU A 145 -8.72 -0.29 -8.56
CA LEU A 145 -7.74 -0.25 -7.47
C LEU A 145 -6.34 0.10 -7.97
N GLY A 146 -6.00 -0.28 -9.21
CA GLY A 146 -4.80 0.19 -9.87
C GLY A 146 -4.82 1.71 -10.04
N PHE A 147 -5.92 2.27 -10.57
CA PHE A 147 -6.12 3.72 -10.66
C PHE A 147 -5.99 4.40 -9.29
N TYR A 148 -6.70 3.89 -8.29
CA TYR A 148 -6.63 4.41 -6.94
C TYR A 148 -5.21 4.38 -6.38
N ASP A 149 -4.49 3.25 -6.54
CA ASP A 149 -3.12 3.12 -6.05
C ASP A 149 -2.14 4.02 -6.81
N GLY A 150 -2.28 4.15 -8.13
CA GLY A 150 -1.51 5.09 -8.93
C GLY A 150 -1.75 6.54 -8.55
N PHE A 151 -3.03 6.90 -8.34
CA PHE A 151 -3.47 8.25 -7.98
C PHE A 151 -3.05 8.64 -6.56
N PHE A 152 -3.28 7.76 -5.58
CA PHE A 152 -3.03 8.05 -4.17
C PHE A 152 -2.21 6.98 -3.46
N GLY A 153 -2.71 5.76 -3.34
CA GLY A 153 -2.01 4.56 -2.89
C GLY A 153 -2.26 4.11 -1.45
N PRO A 154 -2.24 4.98 -0.43
CA PRO A 154 -2.42 4.53 0.95
C PRO A 154 -3.68 3.67 1.13
N GLY A 155 -3.54 2.48 1.74
CA GLY A 155 -4.66 1.56 1.96
C GLY A 155 -5.07 0.69 0.77
N ALA A 156 -4.52 0.88 -0.44
CA ALA A 156 -4.85 0.10 -1.63
C ALA A 156 -4.71 -1.41 -1.41
N GLY A 157 -3.68 -1.84 -0.69
CA GLY A 157 -3.48 -3.24 -0.36
C GLY A 157 -4.60 -3.83 0.50
N SER A 158 -5.14 -3.05 1.44
CA SER A 158 -6.28 -3.49 2.26
C SER A 158 -7.53 -3.69 1.40
N PHE A 159 -7.79 -2.79 0.44
CA PHE A 159 -8.91 -2.92 -0.49
C PHE A 159 -8.78 -4.16 -1.37
N TRP A 160 -7.57 -4.43 -1.91
CA TRP A 160 -7.29 -5.63 -2.67
C TRP A 160 -7.54 -6.90 -1.88
N MET A 161 -6.97 -7.00 -0.67
CA MET A 161 -7.17 -8.17 0.19
C MET A 161 -8.65 -8.40 0.47
N PHE A 162 -9.38 -7.34 0.85
CA PHE A 162 -10.81 -7.44 1.11
C PHE A 162 -11.58 -7.94 -0.12
N ALA A 163 -11.37 -7.29 -1.27
CA ALA A 163 -12.06 -7.65 -2.50
C ALA A 163 -11.79 -9.10 -2.92
N MET A 164 -10.52 -9.55 -2.83
CA MET A 164 -10.15 -10.93 -3.16
C MET A 164 -10.82 -11.96 -2.25
N VAL A 165 -10.82 -11.72 -0.95
CA VAL A 165 -11.47 -12.65 -0.01
C VAL A 165 -12.99 -12.64 -0.14
N ALA A 166 -13.59 -11.47 -0.31
CA ALA A 166 -15.05 -11.33 -0.34
C ALA A 166 -15.68 -11.81 -1.65
N LEU A 167 -14.99 -11.60 -2.80
CA LEU A 167 -15.56 -11.81 -4.13
C LEU A 167 -15.01 -13.03 -4.86
N ILE A 168 -13.71 -13.30 -4.77
CA ILE A 168 -13.12 -14.51 -5.39
C ILE A 168 -12.75 -15.59 -4.38
N GLY A 169 -13.03 -15.36 -3.10
CA GLY A 169 -13.02 -16.39 -2.07
C GLY A 169 -11.62 -16.87 -1.65
N LEU A 170 -10.55 -16.15 -1.96
CA LEU A 170 -9.20 -16.52 -1.53
C LEU A 170 -9.09 -16.45 0.00
N ASN A 171 -8.34 -17.39 0.59
CA ASN A 171 -7.96 -17.24 1.98
C ASN A 171 -7.03 -16.03 2.16
N LEU A 172 -6.95 -15.52 3.40
CA LEU A 172 -6.24 -14.27 3.67
C LEU A 172 -4.75 -14.31 3.28
N LYS A 173 -4.05 -15.44 3.44
CA LYS A 173 -2.62 -15.55 3.05
C LYS A 173 -2.43 -15.41 1.55
N LYS A 174 -3.24 -16.09 0.75
CA LYS A 174 -3.21 -15.98 -0.71
C LYS A 174 -3.61 -14.57 -1.15
N ALA A 175 -4.66 -14.00 -0.55
CA ALA A 175 -5.10 -12.64 -0.85
C ALA A 175 -4.00 -11.61 -0.57
N VAL A 176 -3.33 -11.71 0.60
CA VAL A 176 -2.17 -10.85 0.93
C VAL A 176 -1.07 -11.03 -0.11
N ALA A 177 -0.72 -12.26 -0.46
CA ALA A 177 0.37 -12.54 -1.40
C ALA A 177 0.08 -11.99 -2.81
N HIS A 178 -1.11 -12.25 -3.38
CA HIS A 178 -1.51 -11.71 -4.68
C HIS A 178 -1.56 -10.18 -4.67
N THR A 179 -2.06 -9.58 -3.57
CA THR A 179 -2.07 -8.13 -3.38
C THR A 179 -0.67 -7.52 -3.54
N LYS A 180 0.39 -8.18 -3.03
CA LYS A 180 1.75 -7.62 -3.15
C LYS A 180 2.26 -7.57 -4.58
N ALA A 181 1.93 -8.56 -5.41
CA ALA A 181 2.26 -8.52 -6.83
C ALA A 181 1.56 -7.35 -7.54
N LEU A 182 0.28 -7.10 -7.22
CA LEU A 182 -0.49 -5.99 -7.79
C LEU A 182 0.01 -4.63 -7.27
N ASN A 183 0.31 -4.51 -5.98
CA ASN A 183 0.89 -3.30 -5.39
C ASN A 183 2.30 -3.01 -5.94
N PHE A 184 3.11 -4.04 -6.19
CA PHE A 184 4.40 -3.85 -6.86
C PHE A 184 4.21 -3.28 -8.27
N THR A 185 3.24 -3.81 -9.02
CA THR A 185 2.90 -3.30 -10.35
C THR A 185 2.47 -1.84 -10.32
N SER A 186 1.52 -1.47 -9.46
CA SER A 186 1.05 -0.09 -9.37
C SER A 186 2.13 0.87 -8.88
N ASN A 187 2.95 0.46 -7.90
CA ASN A 187 4.01 1.29 -7.37
C ASN A 187 5.12 1.55 -8.40
N ILE A 188 5.54 0.54 -9.18
CA ILE A 188 6.59 0.72 -10.19
C ILE A 188 6.11 1.59 -11.35
N VAL A 189 4.85 1.44 -11.76
CA VAL A 189 4.22 2.28 -12.80
C VAL A 189 4.12 3.72 -12.33
N ALA A 190 3.56 3.94 -11.14
CA ALA A 190 3.44 5.26 -10.57
C ALA A 190 4.80 5.91 -10.33
N LEU A 191 5.79 5.15 -9.85
CA LEU A 191 7.17 5.63 -9.72
C LEU A 191 7.71 6.18 -11.05
N GLY A 192 7.51 5.46 -12.15
CA GLY A 192 7.92 5.92 -13.49
C GLY A 192 7.30 7.26 -13.87
N VAL A 193 6.01 7.45 -13.59
CA VAL A 193 5.28 8.70 -13.86
C VAL A 193 5.78 9.85 -12.98
N PHE A 194 5.93 9.62 -11.64
CA PHE A 194 6.45 10.63 -10.71
C PHE A 194 7.93 10.98 -11.01
N MET A 195 8.72 10.01 -11.49
CA MET A 195 10.09 10.22 -11.93
C MET A 195 10.14 11.14 -13.16
N ALA A 196 9.31 10.87 -14.17
CA ALA A 196 9.18 11.72 -15.35
C ALA A 196 8.70 13.14 -14.99
N GLY A 197 7.85 13.27 -13.98
CA GLY A 197 7.38 14.55 -13.42
C GLY A 197 8.38 15.26 -12.49
N GLY A 198 9.55 14.69 -12.21
CA GLY A 198 10.53 15.28 -11.29
C GLY A 198 10.08 15.36 -9.83
N GLN A 199 9.10 14.53 -9.43
CA GLN A 199 8.42 14.63 -8.14
C GLN A 199 8.93 13.57 -7.13
N ILE A 200 10.27 13.44 -6.98
CA ILE A 200 10.88 12.45 -6.08
C ILE A 200 12.02 13.09 -5.28
N LEU A 201 12.02 12.89 -3.97
CA LEU A 201 13.15 13.13 -3.09
C LEU A 201 14.02 11.86 -3.01
N TRP A 202 14.99 11.74 -3.93
CA TRP A 202 15.77 10.51 -4.12
C TRP A 202 16.47 10.04 -2.86
N LEU A 203 17.17 10.93 -2.15
CA LEU A 203 17.90 10.57 -0.93
C LEU A 203 16.97 10.03 0.15
N VAL A 204 15.87 10.73 0.41
CA VAL A 204 14.84 10.31 1.38
C VAL A 204 14.22 8.99 0.95
N GLY A 205 13.84 8.87 -0.32
CA GLY A 205 13.21 7.66 -0.86
C GLY A 205 14.09 6.43 -0.76
N PHE A 206 15.39 6.53 -1.07
CA PHE A 206 16.33 5.41 -0.92
C PHE A 206 16.63 5.07 0.54
N LEU A 207 16.74 6.06 1.41
CA LEU A 207 16.87 5.82 2.85
C LEU A 207 15.65 5.05 3.39
N MET A 208 14.46 5.51 3.02
CA MET A 208 13.21 4.85 3.38
C MET A 208 13.09 3.45 2.76
N ALA A 209 13.63 3.23 1.55
CA ALA A 209 13.62 1.93 0.89
C ALA A 209 14.33 0.86 1.71
N VAL A 210 15.42 1.19 2.39
CA VAL A 210 16.11 0.26 3.32
C VAL A 210 15.16 -0.17 4.44
N GLY A 211 14.48 0.77 5.09
CA GLY A 211 13.48 0.48 6.11
C GLY A 211 12.33 -0.40 5.56
N GLN A 212 11.84 -0.06 4.36
CA GLN A 212 10.78 -0.82 3.68
C GLN A 212 11.17 -2.27 3.37
N ILE A 213 12.39 -2.50 2.88
CA ILE A 213 12.92 -3.85 2.62
C ILE A 213 12.92 -4.67 3.92
N LEU A 214 13.50 -4.13 4.97
CA LEU A 214 13.58 -4.81 6.26
C LEU A 214 12.18 -5.07 6.83
N GLY A 215 11.33 -4.05 6.87
CA GLY A 215 9.95 -4.18 7.35
C GLY A 215 9.15 -5.21 6.55
N ALA A 216 9.19 -5.12 5.22
CA ALA A 216 8.48 -6.05 4.34
C ALA A 216 8.99 -7.49 4.44
N TYR A 217 10.30 -7.69 4.61
CA TYR A 217 10.88 -8.99 4.84
C TYR A 217 10.37 -9.63 6.14
N PHE A 218 10.40 -8.92 7.24
CA PHE A 218 9.90 -9.44 8.52
C PHE A 218 8.38 -9.62 8.49
N GLY A 219 7.62 -8.68 7.94
CA GLY A 219 6.16 -8.76 7.83
C GLY A 219 5.70 -9.92 6.96
N SER A 220 6.27 -10.11 5.77
CA SER A 220 5.93 -11.21 4.89
C SER A 220 6.31 -12.58 5.46
N ASN A 221 7.45 -12.70 6.15
CA ASN A 221 7.82 -13.91 6.87
C ASN A 221 6.83 -14.24 8.00
N LEU A 222 6.31 -13.22 8.68
CA LEU A 222 5.28 -13.42 9.70
C LEU A 222 4.00 -13.99 9.09
N VAL A 223 3.53 -13.44 7.96
CA VAL A 223 2.36 -13.95 7.22
C VAL A 223 2.56 -15.41 6.80
N ILE A 224 3.75 -15.77 6.32
CA ILE A 224 4.08 -17.12 5.89
C ILE A 224 4.01 -18.11 7.07
N LYS A 225 4.63 -17.75 8.20
CA LYS A 225 4.83 -18.63 9.34
C LYS A 225 3.64 -18.76 10.28
N LYS A 226 2.83 -17.70 10.40
CA LYS A 226 1.74 -17.63 11.38
C LYS A 226 0.40 -18.05 10.78
N GLU A 227 -0.52 -18.48 11.63
CA GLU A 227 -1.89 -18.80 11.25
C GLU A 227 -2.66 -17.55 10.84
N VAL A 228 -3.69 -17.74 10.01
CA VAL A 228 -4.56 -16.66 9.51
C VAL A 228 -5.18 -15.85 10.65
N LYS A 229 -5.57 -16.50 11.75
CA LYS A 229 -6.13 -15.84 12.94
C LYS A 229 -5.16 -14.81 13.55
N PHE A 230 -3.87 -15.17 13.65
CA PHE A 230 -2.83 -14.25 14.15
C PHE A 230 -2.63 -13.05 13.23
N ILE A 231 -2.53 -13.29 11.92
CA ILE A 231 -2.35 -12.25 10.90
C ILE A 231 -3.50 -11.24 10.97
N ARG A 232 -4.73 -11.75 11.09
CA ARG A 232 -5.93 -10.94 11.23
C ARG A 232 -5.90 -10.08 12.50
N THR A 233 -5.53 -10.65 13.64
CA THR A 233 -5.43 -9.89 14.90
C THR A 233 -4.40 -8.78 14.77
N MET A 234 -3.22 -9.07 14.21
CA MET A 234 -2.18 -8.07 13.93
C MET A 234 -2.68 -6.97 12.99
N PHE A 235 -3.38 -7.35 11.93
CA PHE A 235 -4.02 -6.39 11.01
C PHE A 235 -4.94 -5.41 11.76
N LEU A 236 -5.86 -5.93 12.58
CA LEU A 236 -6.81 -5.11 13.34
C LEU A 236 -6.11 -4.17 14.34
N ILE A 237 -5.09 -4.66 15.05
CA ILE A 237 -4.30 -3.85 16.00
C ILE A 237 -3.62 -2.70 15.27
N VAL A 238 -2.98 -2.99 14.14
CA VAL A 238 -2.25 -2.00 13.35
C VAL A 238 -3.20 -0.94 12.78
N VAL A 239 -4.31 -1.39 12.22
CA VAL A 239 -5.34 -0.49 11.71
C VAL A 239 -5.85 0.39 12.85
N ALA A 240 -6.22 -0.18 14.00
CA ALA A 240 -6.67 0.58 15.17
C ALA A 240 -5.62 1.62 15.64
N ALA A 241 -4.35 1.22 15.72
CA ALA A 241 -3.26 2.12 16.13
C ALA A 241 -3.07 3.28 15.14
N THR A 242 -3.12 3.00 13.82
CA THR A 242 -3.05 4.03 12.77
C THR A 242 -4.21 5.01 12.90
N ILE A 243 -5.37 4.53 13.25
CA ILE A 243 -6.60 5.27 13.54
C ILE A 243 -6.42 6.23 14.69
N CYS A 244 -6.06 5.70 15.82
CA CYS A 244 -5.86 6.51 17.02
C CYS A 244 -4.85 7.63 16.72
N LYS A 245 -3.79 7.33 15.97
CA LYS A 245 -2.80 8.34 15.59
C LYS A 245 -3.38 9.43 14.69
N LEU A 246 -4.10 9.07 13.63
CA LEU A 246 -4.69 10.06 12.70
C LEU A 246 -5.73 10.95 13.39
N LEU A 247 -6.57 10.38 14.27
CA LEU A 247 -7.50 11.15 15.07
C LEU A 247 -6.76 12.08 16.04
N PHE A 248 -5.73 11.59 16.72
CA PHE A 248 -4.92 12.39 17.61
C PHE A 248 -4.25 13.57 16.89
N ASP A 249 -3.68 13.32 15.71
CA ASP A 249 -3.05 14.36 14.89
C ASP A 249 -4.09 15.40 14.40
N TYR A 250 -5.32 14.94 14.06
CA TYR A 250 -6.42 15.83 13.66
C TYR A 250 -6.91 16.74 14.78
N PHE A 251 -7.04 16.23 16.02
CA PHE A 251 -7.49 17.04 17.16
C PHE A 251 -6.38 17.93 17.75
N LYS A 252 -5.14 17.76 17.31
CA LYS A 252 -3.98 18.55 17.77
C LYS A 252 -3.62 19.70 16.81
N ALA A 253 -4.11 19.65 15.56
CA ALA A 253 -3.93 20.67 14.53
C ALA A 253 -4.99 21.77 14.62
#